data_eded60bfbfba02db3b77970498446a86
#
_entry.id   eded60bfbfba02db3b77970498446a86
#
_cell.length_a   1.000
_cell.length_b   1.000
_cell.length_c   1.000
_cell.angle_alpha   90.00
_cell.angle_beta   90.00
_cell.angle_gamma   90.00
#
_symmetry.space_group_name_H-M   'P 1'
#
loop_
_entity.id
_entity.type
_entity.pdbx_description
1 polymer ?
#
loop_
_entity_poly.entity_id
_entity_poly.type
_entity_poly.pdbx_seq_one_letter_code
_entity_poly.pdbx_strand_id
1 'polypeptide(L)'
;GAPAKADDKVFQHNGGGTLTIKNFQVSDFGKLYRSCGNCSTQYKRTVVISNVKATAPGDLLAGVNANYGDTATFSNVTIVGDKSLVVCTRFTGNSSGKEPTKIGSGADGTTCKYSSSDVVFK
;
A
#
# COMPACT_ATOMS: atom_id res chain seq x y z
N GLY A 1 -15.08 14.48 5.78
CA GLY A 1 -14.59 15.37 4.76
C GLY A 1 -14.50 14.73 3.39
N ALA A 2 -14.02 15.47 2.42
CA ALA A 2 -13.83 14.95 1.07
C ALA A 2 -12.68 13.94 1.04
N PRO A 3 -12.76 12.92 0.17
CA PRO A 3 -11.63 11.98 0.01
C PRO A 3 -10.37 12.70 -0.47
N ALA A 4 -9.23 12.24 -0.02
CA ALA A 4 -7.95 12.71 -0.51
C ALA A 4 -7.72 12.24 -1.94
N LYS A 5 -6.95 12.99 -2.70
CA LYS A 5 -6.58 12.67 -4.09
C LYS A 5 -5.10 12.84 -4.30
N ALA A 6 -4.51 12.00 -5.17
CA ALA A 6 -3.14 12.17 -5.59
C ALA A 6 -2.91 11.41 -6.91
N ASP A 7 -2.30 12.05 -7.88
CA ASP A 7 -2.02 11.42 -9.18
C ASP A 7 -1.06 10.24 -9.05
N ASP A 8 -0.17 10.27 -8.07
CA ASP A 8 0.79 9.21 -7.80
C ASP A 8 0.56 8.65 -6.40
N LYS A 9 1.36 9.02 -5.42
CA LYS A 9 1.29 8.45 -4.06
C LYS A 9 0.66 9.43 -3.10
N VAL A 10 -0.26 8.94 -2.26
CA VAL A 10 -0.80 9.74 -1.15
C VAL A 10 0.21 9.80 -0.01
N PHE A 11 0.75 8.63 0.38
CA PHE A 11 1.77 8.53 1.42
C PHE A 11 2.99 7.80 0.88
N GLN A 12 4.14 8.46 0.84
CA GLN A 12 5.42 7.82 0.56
C GLN A 12 6.22 7.74 1.85
N HIS A 13 6.65 6.53 2.20
CA HIS A 13 7.34 6.23 3.45
C HIS A 13 8.83 6.08 3.17
N ASN A 14 9.60 7.10 3.45
CA ASN A 14 11.05 7.10 3.21
C ASN A 14 11.84 6.60 4.41
N GLY A 15 11.47 7.02 5.61
CA GLY A 15 12.09 6.53 6.83
C GLY A 15 11.62 5.13 7.20
N GLY A 16 12.13 4.61 8.31
CA GLY A 16 11.73 3.30 8.85
C GLY A 16 10.55 3.41 9.82
N GLY A 17 10.24 2.30 10.48
CA GLY A 17 9.20 2.26 11.50
C GLY A 17 7.82 1.94 10.95
N THR A 18 6.79 2.28 11.72
CA THR A 18 5.41 1.96 11.42
C THR A 18 4.62 3.21 11.06
N LEU A 19 3.94 3.18 9.91
CA LEU A 19 2.96 4.18 9.54
C LEU A 19 1.56 3.56 9.67
N THR A 20 0.67 4.22 10.40
CA THR A 20 -0.72 3.79 10.53
C THR A 20 -1.60 4.75 9.77
N ILE A 21 -2.37 4.20 8.82
CA ILE A 21 -3.39 4.94 8.06
C ILE A 21 -4.74 4.40 8.51
N LYS A 22 -5.50 5.21 9.24
CA LYS A 22 -6.81 4.78 9.73
C LYS A 22 -7.84 5.91 9.65
N ASN A 23 -9.11 5.52 9.54
CA ASN A 23 -10.23 6.47 9.46
C ASN A 23 -10.02 7.43 8.29
N PHE A 24 -9.69 6.90 7.12
CA PHE A 24 -9.24 7.67 5.97
C PHE A 24 -10.07 7.35 4.73
N GLN A 25 -10.27 8.35 3.89
CA GLN A 25 -10.93 8.16 2.60
C GLN A 25 -10.00 8.65 1.49
N VAL A 26 -9.92 7.88 0.42
CA VAL A 26 -9.11 8.23 -0.75
C VAL A 26 -9.91 7.95 -2.03
N SER A 27 -9.74 8.79 -3.03
CA SER A 27 -10.32 8.58 -4.36
C SER A 27 -9.40 9.20 -5.41
N ASP A 28 -9.47 8.69 -6.63
CA ASP A 28 -8.71 9.24 -7.76
C ASP A 28 -7.22 9.33 -7.41
N PHE A 29 -6.61 8.17 -7.24
CA PHE A 29 -5.24 8.07 -6.73
C PHE A 29 -4.42 7.04 -7.51
N GLY A 30 -3.09 7.15 -7.46
CA GLY A 30 -2.21 6.09 -7.93
C GLY A 30 -2.05 5.03 -6.85
N LYS A 31 -1.28 5.36 -5.79
CA LYS A 31 -1.05 4.47 -4.66
C LYS A 31 -1.43 5.17 -3.36
N LEU A 32 -2.13 4.49 -2.47
CA LEU A 32 -2.39 5.04 -1.14
C LEU A 32 -1.10 5.10 -0.34
N TYR A 33 -0.34 4.01 -0.33
CA TYR A 33 0.92 3.90 0.41
C TYR A 33 2.01 3.27 -0.44
N ARG A 34 3.22 3.79 -0.34
CA ARG A 34 4.40 3.19 -0.99
C ARG A 34 5.61 3.31 -0.07
N SER A 35 6.19 2.18 0.31
CA SER A 35 7.55 2.17 0.86
C SER A 35 8.51 2.61 -0.23
N CYS A 36 9.44 3.51 0.10
CA CYS A 36 10.38 3.98 -0.91
C CYS A 36 11.17 2.80 -1.48
N GLY A 37 11.01 2.56 -2.77
CA GLY A 37 11.57 1.37 -3.41
C GLY A 37 13.02 1.51 -3.83
N ASN A 38 13.55 2.74 -3.88
CA ASN A 38 14.90 2.99 -4.40
C ASN A 38 15.66 4.10 -3.66
N CYS A 39 15.25 4.40 -2.43
CA CYS A 39 15.97 5.36 -1.61
C CYS A 39 17.38 4.87 -1.30
N SER A 40 18.33 5.80 -1.18
CA SER A 40 19.73 5.47 -0.92
C SER A 40 19.94 4.77 0.41
N THR A 41 19.07 5.02 1.38
CA THR A 41 19.04 4.30 2.66
C THR A 41 17.71 3.58 2.76
N GLN A 42 17.75 2.29 3.04
CA GLN A 42 16.55 1.47 3.16
C GLN A 42 16.38 0.98 4.59
N TYR A 43 15.12 0.81 4.97
CA TYR A 43 14.72 0.37 6.30
C TYR A 43 13.62 -0.66 6.19
N LYS A 44 13.46 -1.45 7.24
CA LYS A 44 12.24 -2.22 7.42
C LYS A 44 11.11 -1.24 7.74
N ARG A 45 10.03 -1.32 6.97
CA ARG A 45 8.87 -0.45 7.15
C ARG A 45 7.62 -1.29 7.37
N THR A 46 6.77 -0.82 8.25
CA THR A 46 5.48 -1.46 8.51
C THR A 46 4.37 -0.47 8.24
N VAL A 47 3.34 -0.88 7.52
CA VAL A 47 2.14 -0.08 7.35
C VAL A 47 0.93 -0.84 7.87
N VAL A 48 0.09 -0.13 8.62
CA VAL A 48 -1.20 -0.64 9.09
C VAL A 48 -2.29 0.22 8.47
N ILE A 49 -3.18 -0.41 7.71
CA ILE A 49 -4.28 0.27 7.03
C ILE A 49 -5.58 -0.25 7.62
N SER A 50 -6.31 0.62 8.28
CA SER A 50 -7.48 0.25 9.07
C SER A 50 -8.60 1.27 8.90
N ASN A 51 -9.82 0.78 8.70
CA ASN A 51 -11.00 1.62 8.53
C ASN A 51 -10.77 2.67 7.43
N VAL A 52 -10.50 2.18 6.22
CA VAL A 52 -10.21 3.00 5.06
C VAL A 52 -11.23 2.71 3.97
N LYS A 53 -11.72 3.75 3.31
CA LYS A 53 -12.57 3.65 2.13
C LYS A 53 -11.79 4.18 0.94
N ALA A 54 -11.58 3.34 -0.06
CA ALA A 54 -10.89 3.69 -1.30
C ALA A 54 -11.89 3.62 -2.46
N THR A 55 -12.06 4.74 -3.15
CA THR A 55 -12.98 4.84 -4.28
C THR A 55 -12.18 4.97 -5.57
N ALA A 56 -12.49 4.12 -6.55
CA ALA A 56 -11.86 4.16 -7.85
C ALA A 56 -12.08 5.52 -8.55
N PRO A 57 -11.19 5.94 -9.47
CA PRO A 57 -10.04 5.18 -9.95
C PRO A 57 -8.88 5.18 -8.98
N GLY A 58 -8.14 4.07 -8.99
CA GLY A 58 -6.93 3.90 -8.19
C GLY A 58 -6.19 2.65 -8.65
N ASP A 59 -4.88 2.64 -8.48
CA ASP A 59 -4.06 1.53 -8.95
C ASP A 59 -3.77 0.53 -7.84
N LEU A 60 -3.40 1.02 -6.65
CA LEU A 60 -2.82 0.17 -5.61
C LEU A 60 -3.04 0.79 -4.24
N LEU A 61 -3.40 -0.01 -3.24
CA LEU A 61 -3.45 0.50 -1.86
C LEU A 61 -2.05 0.54 -1.25
N ALA A 62 -1.31 -0.57 -1.25
CA ALA A 62 0.01 -0.58 -0.64
C ALA A 62 1.05 -1.27 -1.52
N GLY A 63 2.19 -0.61 -1.69
CA GLY A 63 3.38 -1.20 -2.31
C GLY A 63 4.51 -1.24 -1.30
N VAL A 64 5.09 -2.42 -1.08
CA VAL A 64 6.08 -2.67 -0.02
C VAL A 64 7.27 -3.44 -0.55
N ASN A 65 8.41 -3.30 0.13
CA ASN A 65 9.66 -3.94 -0.26
C ASN A 65 9.84 -5.24 0.54
N ALA A 66 9.51 -6.36 -0.07
CA ALA A 66 9.58 -7.66 0.61
C ALA A 66 11.00 -8.00 1.03
N ASN A 67 12.00 -7.61 0.23
CA ASN A 67 13.40 -7.92 0.53
C ASN A 67 13.97 -7.14 1.73
N TYR A 68 13.30 -6.11 2.18
CA TYR A 68 13.69 -5.36 3.39
C TYR A 68 12.84 -5.74 4.60
N GLY A 69 12.00 -6.76 4.47
CA GLY A 69 11.16 -7.22 5.56
C GLY A 69 9.92 -6.38 5.83
N ASP A 70 9.49 -5.58 4.87
CA ASP A 70 8.30 -4.74 5.01
C ASP A 70 7.06 -5.61 5.21
N THR A 71 6.08 -5.07 5.95
CA THR A 71 4.78 -5.70 6.10
C THR A 71 3.67 -4.67 5.93
N ALA A 72 2.57 -5.10 5.33
CA ALA A 72 1.35 -4.32 5.20
C ALA A 72 0.19 -5.14 5.75
N THR A 73 -0.52 -4.59 6.73
CA THR A 73 -1.66 -5.25 7.37
C THR A 73 -2.91 -4.42 7.13
N PHE A 74 -4.00 -5.10 6.75
CA PHE A 74 -5.25 -4.44 6.40
C PHE A 74 -6.37 -4.96 7.28
N SER A 75 -7.27 -4.08 7.70
CA SER A 75 -8.50 -4.43 8.39
C SER A 75 -9.58 -3.39 8.12
N ASN A 76 -10.81 -3.84 7.94
CA ASN A 76 -11.95 -2.97 7.69
C ASN A 76 -11.70 -1.99 6.55
N VAL A 77 -11.29 -2.50 5.39
CA VAL A 77 -11.04 -1.72 4.19
C VAL A 77 -12.15 -1.97 3.19
N THR A 78 -12.71 -0.90 2.63
CA THR A 78 -13.75 -0.97 1.60
C THR A 78 -13.22 -0.34 0.33
N ILE A 79 -13.30 -1.08 -0.78
CA ILE A 79 -12.92 -0.61 -2.11
C ILE A 79 -14.19 -0.47 -2.94
N VAL A 80 -14.43 0.72 -3.49
CA VAL A 80 -15.66 1.04 -4.22
C VAL A 80 -15.34 1.34 -5.66
N GLY A 81 -16.10 0.72 -6.57
CA GLY A 81 -16.11 1.08 -7.99
C GLY A 81 -15.18 0.28 -8.90
N ASP A 82 -14.25 -0.48 -8.36
CA ASP A 82 -13.33 -1.30 -9.18
C ASP A 82 -12.89 -2.54 -8.41
N LYS A 83 -13.39 -3.69 -8.85
CA LYS A 83 -13.04 -4.98 -8.23
C LYS A 83 -11.63 -5.46 -8.61
N SER A 84 -10.98 -4.79 -9.56
CA SER A 84 -9.62 -5.12 -9.98
C SER A 84 -8.56 -4.23 -9.34
N LEU A 85 -8.95 -3.26 -8.50
CA LEU A 85 -8.01 -2.43 -7.77
C LEU A 85 -7.13 -3.31 -6.88
N VAL A 86 -5.82 -3.14 -6.97
CA VAL A 86 -4.87 -4.02 -6.28
C VAL A 86 -4.71 -3.57 -4.84
N VAL A 87 -4.81 -4.51 -3.90
CA VAL A 87 -4.72 -4.20 -2.46
C VAL A 87 -3.27 -4.06 -2.03
N CYS A 88 -2.41 -4.99 -2.42
CA CYS A 88 -1.02 -5.01 -1.94
C CYS A 88 -0.12 -5.61 -3.00
N THR A 89 0.97 -4.91 -3.31
CA THR A 89 1.99 -5.40 -4.24
C THR A 89 3.34 -5.48 -3.52
N ARG A 90 4.03 -6.58 -3.77
CA ARG A 90 5.37 -6.84 -3.22
C ARG A 90 6.41 -6.52 -4.28
N PHE A 91 7.45 -5.81 -3.85
CA PHE A 91 8.56 -5.40 -4.72
C PHE A 91 9.88 -5.88 -4.15
N THR A 92 10.88 -6.01 -5.02
CA THR A 92 12.27 -6.05 -4.61
C THR A 92 12.80 -4.61 -4.71
N GLY A 93 13.03 -3.99 -3.57
CA GLY A 93 13.58 -2.65 -3.50
C GLY A 93 15.10 -2.67 -3.61
N ASN A 94 15.70 -1.48 -3.75
CA ASN A 94 17.15 -1.32 -3.83
C ASN A 94 17.56 0.01 -3.17
N SER A 95 18.85 0.22 -3.03
CA SER A 95 19.40 1.47 -2.49
C SER A 95 20.22 2.24 -3.53
N SER A 96 20.02 1.95 -4.80
CA SER A 96 20.83 2.47 -5.91
C SER A 96 20.10 3.40 -6.85
N GLY A 97 18.86 3.78 -6.51
CA GLY A 97 18.06 4.67 -7.36
C GLY A 97 17.44 4.01 -8.57
N LYS A 98 17.53 2.70 -8.68
CA LYS A 98 16.98 1.96 -9.82
C LYS A 98 15.50 1.71 -9.64
N GLU A 99 14.81 1.38 -10.74
CA GLU A 99 13.41 1.00 -10.70
C GLU A 99 13.24 -0.27 -9.86
N PRO A 100 12.38 -0.27 -8.83
CA PRO A 100 12.09 -1.50 -8.08
C PRO A 100 11.41 -2.55 -8.95
N THR A 101 11.67 -3.82 -8.67
CA THR A 101 11.10 -4.94 -9.42
C THR A 101 9.84 -5.45 -8.73
N LYS A 102 8.73 -5.48 -9.44
CA LYS A 102 7.49 -6.08 -8.95
C LYS A 102 7.63 -7.60 -8.92
N ILE A 103 7.34 -8.23 -7.77
CA ILE A 103 7.46 -9.68 -7.62
C ILE A 103 6.12 -10.38 -7.41
N GLY A 104 5.06 -9.69 -7.05
CA GLY A 104 3.74 -10.29 -6.92
C GLY A 104 2.76 -9.38 -6.22
N SER A 105 1.49 -9.77 -6.24
CA SER A 105 0.40 -9.03 -5.62
C SER A 105 -0.51 -9.98 -4.86
N GLY A 106 -1.28 -9.43 -3.91
CA GLY A 106 -2.24 -10.18 -3.12
C GLY A 106 -1.68 -10.61 -1.78
N ALA A 107 -2.56 -11.21 -0.97
CA ALA A 107 -2.19 -11.65 0.36
C ALA A 107 -1.25 -12.86 0.30
N ASP A 108 -0.14 -12.79 1.04
CA ASP A 108 0.79 -13.92 1.15
C ASP A 108 1.01 -14.34 2.60
N GLY A 109 0.39 -13.63 3.56
CA GLY A 109 0.50 -13.95 4.99
C GLY A 109 1.82 -13.55 5.64
N THR A 110 2.77 -13.03 4.87
CA THR A 110 4.09 -12.64 5.35
C THR A 110 4.33 -11.15 5.15
N THR A 111 4.23 -10.68 3.93
CA THR A 111 4.44 -9.28 3.55
C THR A 111 3.10 -8.56 3.42
N CYS A 112 2.15 -9.13 2.68
CA CYS A 112 0.80 -8.59 2.51
C CYS A 112 -0.16 -9.44 3.34
N LYS A 113 -0.70 -8.85 4.41
CA LYS A 113 -1.48 -9.58 5.42
C LYS A 113 -2.92 -9.10 5.45
N TYR A 114 -3.82 -9.86 4.87
CA TYR A 114 -5.27 -9.63 4.96
C TYR A 114 -6.02 -10.88 4.53
N SER A 115 -7.26 -10.98 4.99
CA SER A 115 -8.22 -12.01 4.54
C SER A 115 -9.34 -11.36 3.75
N SER A 116 -10.21 -12.17 3.17
CA SER A 116 -11.35 -11.67 2.40
C SER A 116 -12.34 -10.86 3.25
N SER A 117 -12.33 -11.04 4.56
CA SER A 117 -13.18 -10.25 5.47
C SER A 117 -12.53 -8.90 5.84
N ASP A 118 -11.23 -8.75 5.65
CA ASP A 118 -10.51 -7.51 5.96
C ASP A 118 -10.64 -6.48 4.85
N VAL A 119 -10.83 -6.92 3.61
CA VAL A 119 -10.94 -6.04 2.45
C VAL A 119 -12.16 -6.46 1.64
N VAL A 120 -13.12 -5.55 1.53
CA VAL A 120 -14.40 -5.79 0.86
C VAL A 120 -14.51 -4.89 -0.37
N PHE A 121 -14.91 -5.49 -1.48
CA PHE A 121 -15.14 -4.76 -2.74
C PHE A 121 -16.64 -4.52 -2.94
N LYS A 122 -16.98 -3.27 -3.25
CA LYS A 122 -18.38 -2.87 -3.46
C LYS A 122 -18.65 -2.19 -4.78
#